data_be1f595c8e54fdd0bcbf60358e1b25a0
#
_entry.id   be1f595c8e54fdd0bcbf60358e1b25a0
#
_cell.length_a   1.000
_cell.length_b   1.000
_cell.length_c   1.000
_cell.angle_alpha   90.00
_cell.angle_beta   90.00
_cell.angle_gamma   90.00
#
_symmetry.space_group_name_H-M   'P 1'
#
loop_
_entity.id
_entity.type
_entity.pdbx_description
1 polymer ?
#
loop_
_entity_poly.entity_id
_entity_poly.type
_entity_poly.pdbx_seq_one_letter_code
_entity_poly.pdbx_strand_id
1 'polypeptide(L)'
;TYPMAWGNSPIKNFKKWKKAARAKVLECMMTPPKAAAAWDMEVLGEEQRDGYKAQKIAFNINAYSRITAYLLIPDGKGPFPTVNALHDHGAHLFIGKEKMIRPFFTPEEKDSPTKQALCQEILDDADAWARQLYDNQYVGDYLAKHGYVVFSADAPMWGERGRKEGVDRNKYDLIAGNMMM
;
A
#
# COMPACT_ATOMS: atom_id res chain seq x y z
N THR A 1 31.06 -14.40 -3.31
CA THR A 1 30.57 -15.27 -2.19
C THR A 1 29.79 -14.43 -1.21
N TYR A 2 28.66 -14.91 -0.75
CA TYR A 2 27.83 -14.25 0.24
C TYR A 2 28.06 -14.90 1.61
N PRO A 3 28.91 -14.34 2.48
CA PRO A 3 29.32 -15.00 3.73
C PRO A 3 28.19 -15.19 4.73
N MET A 4 27.14 -14.35 4.63
CA MET A 4 25.95 -14.47 5.48
C MET A 4 24.87 -15.43 4.93
N ALA A 5 25.03 -15.96 3.70
CA ALA A 5 24.12 -16.99 3.20
C ALA A 5 24.20 -18.24 4.07
N TRP A 6 23.08 -18.89 4.36
CA TRP A 6 23.03 -20.06 5.25
C TRP A 6 24.04 -21.14 4.91
N GLY A 7 24.17 -21.48 3.62
CA GLY A 7 25.12 -22.49 3.17
C GLY A 7 26.61 -22.14 3.35
N ASN A 8 26.94 -20.85 3.36
CA ASN A 8 28.31 -20.34 3.44
C ASN A 8 28.68 -19.87 4.84
N SER A 9 27.72 -19.68 5.73
CA SER A 9 27.95 -19.17 7.06
C SER A 9 28.72 -20.15 7.94
N PRO A 10 29.67 -19.69 8.76
CA PRO A 10 30.32 -20.51 9.79
C PRO A 10 29.33 -20.90 10.92
N ILE A 11 28.22 -20.20 11.07
CA ILE A 11 27.22 -20.48 12.09
C ILE A 11 26.35 -21.65 11.62
N LYS A 12 26.57 -22.84 12.16
CA LYS A 12 25.85 -24.08 11.78
C LYS A 12 24.49 -24.27 12.50
N ASN A 13 24.22 -23.54 13.56
CA ASN A 13 22.94 -23.58 14.23
C ASN A 13 21.97 -22.56 13.57
N PHE A 14 20.85 -23.05 13.02
CA PHE A 14 19.90 -22.22 12.26
C PHE A 14 19.34 -21.05 13.08
N LYS A 15 18.97 -21.27 14.36
CA LYS A 15 18.44 -20.20 15.21
C LYS A 15 19.47 -19.09 15.44
N LYS A 16 20.73 -19.47 15.69
CA LYS A 16 21.83 -18.50 15.85
C LYS A 16 22.11 -17.75 14.55
N TRP A 17 22.19 -18.48 13.44
CA TRP A 17 22.35 -17.88 12.11
C TRP A 17 21.22 -16.91 11.79
N LYS A 18 19.93 -17.31 11.95
CA LYS A 18 18.77 -16.45 11.69
C LYS A 18 18.83 -15.15 12.49
N LYS A 19 19.24 -15.22 13.77
CA LYS A 19 19.41 -14.03 14.61
C LYS A 19 20.50 -13.09 14.06
N ALA A 20 21.65 -13.64 13.69
CA ALA A 20 22.78 -12.88 13.14
C ALA A 20 22.45 -12.28 11.76
N ALA A 21 21.83 -13.06 10.86
CA ALA A 21 21.41 -12.59 9.54
C ALA A 21 20.36 -11.47 9.65
N ARG A 22 19.36 -11.62 10.53
CA ARG A 22 18.36 -10.58 10.78
C ARG A 22 18.98 -9.29 11.33
N ALA A 23 19.93 -9.41 12.26
CA ALA A 23 20.63 -8.23 12.80
C ALA A 23 21.39 -7.49 11.70
N LYS A 24 22.06 -8.23 10.79
CA LYS A 24 22.77 -7.63 9.65
C LYS A 24 21.83 -6.95 8.65
N VAL A 25 20.68 -7.55 8.37
CA VAL A 25 19.66 -6.92 7.53
C VAL A 25 19.19 -5.60 8.15
N LEU A 26 18.88 -5.59 9.45
CA LEU A 26 18.43 -4.37 10.14
C LEU A 26 19.53 -3.30 10.17
N GLU A 27 20.80 -3.69 10.33
CA GLU A 27 21.95 -2.77 10.22
C GLU A 27 22.02 -2.11 8.84
N CYS A 28 21.80 -2.91 7.76
CA CYS A 28 21.82 -2.39 6.39
C CYS A 28 20.60 -1.52 6.04
N MET A 29 19.47 -1.72 6.72
CA MET A 29 18.26 -0.93 6.51
C MET A 29 18.27 0.45 7.16
N MET A 30 19.34 0.80 7.87
CA MET A 30 19.44 2.00 8.70
C MET A 30 18.44 2.04 9.86
N THR A 31 18.54 3.05 10.70
CA THR A 31 17.61 3.24 11.82
C THR A 31 16.29 3.79 11.29
N PRO A 32 15.16 3.12 11.49
CA PRO A 32 13.87 3.65 11.08
C PRO A 32 13.56 4.94 11.84
N PRO A 33 12.80 5.87 11.26
CA PRO A 33 12.36 7.05 11.96
C PRO A 33 11.55 6.68 13.19
N LYS A 34 11.58 7.55 14.21
CA LYS A 34 10.81 7.34 15.43
C LYS A 34 9.32 7.19 15.10
N ALA A 35 8.69 6.18 15.66
CA ALA A 35 7.25 5.97 15.51
C ALA A 35 6.46 7.20 15.97
N ALA A 36 5.28 7.40 15.41
CA ALA A 36 4.35 8.42 15.88
C ALA A 36 3.98 8.18 17.35
N ALA A 37 3.77 9.25 18.10
CA ALA A 37 3.30 9.17 19.49
C ALA A 37 1.87 8.61 19.58
N ALA A 38 1.05 8.90 18.56
CA ALA A 38 -0.29 8.38 18.38
C ALA A 38 -0.54 8.09 16.90
N TRP A 39 -1.29 7.04 16.60
CA TRP A 39 -1.73 6.75 15.24
C TRP A 39 -2.65 7.81 14.68
N ASP A 40 -3.48 8.42 15.53
CA ASP A 40 -4.42 9.48 15.18
C ASP A 40 -5.18 9.17 13.89
N MET A 41 -5.82 7.99 13.90
CA MET A 41 -6.53 7.47 12.73
C MET A 41 -7.83 8.24 12.51
N GLU A 42 -8.07 8.63 11.28
CA GLU A 42 -9.27 9.32 10.82
C GLU A 42 -9.87 8.57 9.63
N VAL A 43 -11.19 8.44 9.60
CA VAL A 43 -11.92 7.92 8.44
C VAL A 43 -12.28 9.09 7.55
N LEU A 44 -11.66 9.18 6.38
CA LEU A 44 -11.87 10.25 5.39
C LEU A 44 -13.12 10.03 4.55
N GLY A 45 -13.51 8.79 4.38
CA GLY A 45 -14.70 8.40 3.63
C GLY A 45 -14.93 6.90 3.72
N GLU A 46 -16.18 6.50 3.53
CA GLU A 46 -16.58 5.10 3.51
C GLU A 46 -17.63 4.81 2.44
N GLU A 47 -17.66 3.58 2.02
CA GLU A 47 -18.56 3.07 1.00
C GLU A 47 -18.96 1.64 1.37
N GLN A 48 -20.27 1.35 1.39
CA GLN A 48 -20.75 -0.02 1.51
C GLN A 48 -20.64 -0.72 0.17
N ARG A 49 -20.02 -1.87 0.16
CA ARG A 49 -19.88 -2.76 -0.99
C ARG A 49 -20.59 -4.09 -0.73
N ASP A 50 -20.59 -4.96 -1.73
CA ASP A 50 -21.23 -6.27 -1.64
C ASP A 50 -20.49 -7.19 -0.64
N GLY A 51 -21.03 -7.29 0.59
CA GLY A 51 -20.51 -8.13 1.67
C GLY A 51 -19.40 -7.50 2.53
N TYR A 52 -19.06 -6.23 2.35
CA TYR A 52 -18.06 -5.54 3.16
C TYR A 52 -18.16 -4.01 3.07
N LYS A 53 -17.60 -3.36 4.06
CA LYS A 53 -17.42 -1.89 4.10
C LYS A 53 -16.00 -1.55 3.66
N ALA A 54 -15.85 -0.60 2.74
CA ALA A 54 -14.58 -0.01 2.36
C ALA A 54 -14.41 1.35 3.03
N GLN A 55 -13.25 1.59 3.64
CA GLN A 55 -12.90 2.87 4.26
C GLN A 55 -11.59 3.39 3.67
N LYS A 56 -11.56 4.69 3.35
CA LYS A 56 -10.33 5.45 3.14
C LYS A 56 -9.97 6.09 4.47
N ILE A 57 -8.82 5.74 5.01
CA ILE A 57 -8.34 6.21 6.31
C ILE A 57 -7.05 7.00 6.16
N ALA A 58 -6.81 7.93 7.09
CA ALA A 58 -5.52 8.59 7.25
C ALA A 58 -4.98 8.34 8.66
N PHE A 59 -3.67 8.18 8.81
CA PHE A 59 -3.03 7.96 10.10
C PHE A 59 -1.54 8.30 10.09
N ASN A 60 -0.97 8.53 11.26
CA ASN A 60 0.43 8.86 11.42
C ASN A 60 1.29 7.59 11.49
N ILE A 61 2.28 7.44 10.62
CA ILE A 61 3.25 6.34 10.66
C ILE A 61 4.51 6.68 11.44
N ASN A 62 4.86 7.97 11.49
CA ASN A 62 5.96 8.51 12.30
C ASN A 62 5.67 9.96 12.65
N ALA A 63 6.61 10.63 13.34
CA ALA A 63 6.46 12.02 13.80
C ALA A 63 6.30 13.04 12.65
N TYR A 64 6.58 12.66 11.42
CA TYR A 64 6.66 13.58 10.27
C TYR A 64 5.76 13.19 9.11
N SER A 65 5.18 11.99 9.14
CA SER A 65 4.45 11.43 8.00
C SER A 65 3.07 10.93 8.41
N ARG A 66 2.05 11.54 7.82
CA ARG A 66 0.67 11.06 7.80
C ARG A 66 0.39 10.51 6.41
N ILE A 67 -0.19 9.33 6.32
CA ILE A 67 -0.48 8.66 5.05
C ILE A 67 -1.93 8.23 4.98
N THR A 68 -2.40 7.95 3.77
CA THR A 68 -3.70 7.34 3.52
C THR A 68 -3.55 5.85 3.26
N ALA A 69 -4.62 5.11 3.54
CA ALA A 69 -4.74 3.69 3.24
C ALA A 69 -6.21 3.33 2.94
N TYR A 70 -6.40 2.19 2.31
CA TYR A 70 -7.71 1.54 2.26
C TYR A 70 -7.80 0.44 3.31
N LEU A 71 -8.94 0.38 3.98
CA LEU A 71 -9.31 -0.64 4.95
C LEU A 71 -10.66 -1.24 4.54
N LEU A 72 -10.67 -2.53 4.25
CA LEU A 72 -11.89 -3.27 3.94
C LEU A 72 -12.27 -4.13 5.14
N ILE A 73 -13.52 -4.06 5.56
CA ILE A 73 -14.03 -4.75 6.75
C ILE A 73 -15.24 -5.59 6.31
N PRO A 74 -15.18 -6.93 6.39
CA PRO A 74 -16.32 -7.79 6.06
C PRO A 74 -17.54 -7.47 6.89
N ASP A 75 -18.72 -7.67 6.31
CA ASP A 75 -19.98 -7.61 7.06
C ASP A 75 -20.05 -8.76 8.08
N GLY A 76 -20.76 -8.54 9.17
CA GLY A 76 -20.98 -9.55 10.20
C GLY A 76 -20.21 -9.30 11.50
N LYS A 77 -20.11 -10.33 12.32
CA LYS A 77 -19.49 -10.26 13.65
C LYS A 77 -18.12 -10.94 13.64
N GLY A 78 -17.06 -10.14 13.85
CA GLY A 78 -15.69 -10.65 14.01
C GLY A 78 -15.49 -11.55 15.24
N PRO A 79 -14.25 -11.97 15.50
CA PRO A 79 -13.04 -11.48 14.85
C PRO A 79 -12.81 -12.06 13.44
N PHE A 80 -12.29 -11.24 12.54
CA PHE A 80 -11.94 -11.68 11.19
C PHE A 80 -10.42 -11.82 11.03
N PRO A 81 -9.94 -12.78 10.21
CA PRO A 81 -8.53 -12.81 9.82
C PRO A 81 -8.19 -11.55 9.04
N THR A 82 -6.95 -11.07 9.19
CA THR A 82 -6.51 -9.81 8.58
C THR A 82 -5.39 -10.04 7.58
N VAL A 83 -5.46 -9.37 6.43
CA VAL A 83 -4.44 -9.35 5.40
C VAL A 83 -3.90 -7.94 5.23
N ASN A 84 -2.58 -7.78 5.33
CA ASN A 84 -1.88 -6.58 4.86
C ASN A 84 -1.51 -6.80 3.39
N ALA A 85 -2.27 -6.20 2.49
CA ALA A 85 -2.09 -6.34 1.05
C ALA A 85 -1.03 -5.33 0.57
N LEU A 86 0.17 -5.82 0.31
CA LEU A 86 1.25 -5.03 -0.28
C LEU A 86 1.09 -5.04 -1.80
N HIS A 87 1.04 -3.87 -2.41
CA HIS A 87 0.98 -3.76 -3.86
C HIS A 87 2.32 -4.14 -4.51
N ASP A 88 2.27 -4.56 -5.76
CA ASP A 88 3.46 -4.87 -6.56
C ASP A 88 4.23 -3.60 -6.99
N HIS A 89 5.48 -3.80 -7.43
CA HIS A 89 6.28 -2.74 -8.01
C HIS A 89 5.74 -2.31 -9.38
N GLY A 90 5.68 -3.25 -10.32
CA GLY A 90 5.17 -3.10 -11.69
C GLY A 90 5.76 -1.95 -12.50
N ALA A 91 6.81 -1.28 -12.02
CA ALA A 91 7.36 -0.05 -12.61
C ALA A 91 6.31 1.04 -12.89
N HIS A 92 5.18 1.01 -12.17
CA HIS A 92 4.04 1.89 -12.35
C HIS A 92 3.71 2.57 -11.02
N LEU A 93 4.22 3.79 -10.83
CA LEU A 93 4.21 4.49 -9.56
C LEU A 93 2.99 5.39 -9.36
N PHE A 94 2.25 5.64 -10.44
CA PHE A 94 1.07 6.50 -10.41
C PHE A 94 -0.03 5.97 -9.48
N ILE A 95 -0.20 4.65 -9.42
CA ILE A 95 -1.08 3.94 -8.49
C ILE A 95 -0.28 3.00 -7.58
N GLY A 96 -0.71 2.84 -6.35
CA GLY A 96 -0.11 1.95 -5.36
C GLY A 96 -1.15 1.00 -4.77
N LYS A 97 -1.78 1.36 -3.66
CA LYS A 97 -2.87 0.60 -3.03
C LYS A 97 -4.06 0.33 -3.95
N GLU A 98 -4.25 1.17 -4.95
CA GLU A 98 -5.27 1.04 -5.99
C GLU A 98 -5.05 -0.16 -6.92
N LYS A 99 -3.85 -0.75 -6.94
CA LYS A 99 -3.59 -2.03 -7.60
C LYS A 99 -4.21 -3.23 -6.88
N MET A 100 -4.38 -3.10 -5.56
CA MET A 100 -4.87 -4.19 -4.70
C MET A 100 -6.34 -4.05 -4.37
N ILE A 101 -6.84 -2.83 -4.25
CA ILE A 101 -8.20 -2.51 -3.82
C ILE A 101 -8.79 -1.52 -4.82
N ARG A 102 -10.01 -1.82 -5.30
CA ARG A 102 -10.71 -0.92 -6.20
C ARG A 102 -10.85 0.46 -5.58
N PRO A 103 -10.32 1.50 -6.22
CA PRO A 103 -10.35 2.84 -5.65
C PRO A 103 -11.77 3.35 -5.46
N PHE A 104 -11.96 4.15 -4.43
CA PHE A 104 -13.11 4.99 -4.23
C PHE A 104 -12.65 6.34 -3.66
N PHE A 105 -13.49 7.33 -3.79
CA PHE A 105 -13.11 8.70 -3.52
C PHE A 105 -14.02 9.30 -2.47
N THR A 106 -13.46 10.17 -1.64
CA THR A 106 -14.22 10.90 -0.63
C THR A 106 -15.22 11.87 -1.28
N PRO A 107 -16.26 12.31 -0.58
CA PRO A 107 -17.16 13.33 -1.11
C PRO A 107 -16.42 14.59 -1.57
N GLU A 108 -15.42 15.02 -0.82
CA GLU A 108 -14.59 16.19 -1.14
C GLU A 108 -13.77 16.03 -2.44
N GLU A 109 -13.30 14.80 -2.71
CA GLU A 109 -12.63 14.49 -3.97
C GLU A 109 -13.60 14.47 -5.15
N LYS A 110 -14.82 13.99 -4.94
CA LYS A 110 -15.88 13.93 -5.95
C LYS A 110 -16.47 15.30 -6.30
N ASP A 111 -16.55 16.19 -5.33
CA ASP A 111 -17.19 17.52 -5.50
C ASP A 111 -16.27 18.55 -6.17
N SER A 112 -14.97 18.30 -6.26
CA SER A 112 -14.01 19.20 -6.88
C SER A 112 -13.80 18.87 -8.36
N PRO A 113 -14.12 19.78 -9.30
CA PRO A 113 -13.93 19.52 -10.75
C PRO A 113 -12.49 19.14 -11.13
N THR A 114 -11.49 19.73 -10.48
CA THR A 114 -10.08 19.42 -10.72
C THR A 114 -9.70 18.04 -10.19
N LYS A 115 -10.25 17.63 -9.05
CA LYS A 115 -10.00 16.31 -8.47
C LYS A 115 -10.78 15.21 -9.20
N GLN A 116 -11.95 15.51 -9.77
CA GLN A 116 -12.73 14.52 -10.54
C GLN A 116 -11.96 13.93 -11.71
N ALA A 117 -11.24 14.75 -12.48
CA ALA A 117 -10.43 14.28 -13.59
C ALA A 117 -9.33 13.32 -13.11
N LEU A 118 -8.65 13.66 -12.01
CA LEU A 118 -7.65 12.79 -11.38
C LEU A 118 -8.27 11.51 -10.82
N CYS A 119 -9.45 11.58 -10.20
CA CYS A 119 -10.17 10.41 -9.70
C CYS A 119 -10.51 9.44 -10.85
N GLN A 120 -10.96 9.95 -11.98
CA GLN A 120 -11.26 9.14 -13.15
C GLN A 120 -9.98 8.51 -13.71
N GLU A 121 -8.90 9.26 -13.82
CA GLU A 121 -7.61 8.75 -14.28
C GLU A 121 -7.09 7.63 -13.38
N ILE A 122 -7.19 7.77 -12.07
CA ILE A 122 -6.81 6.73 -11.10
C ILE A 122 -7.67 5.48 -11.28
N LEU A 123 -8.97 5.64 -11.46
CA LEU A 123 -9.89 4.52 -11.63
C LEU A 123 -9.61 3.76 -12.92
N ASP A 124 -9.46 4.48 -14.03
CA ASP A 124 -9.18 3.89 -15.35
C ASP A 124 -7.86 3.11 -15.33
N ASP A 125 -6.87 3.65 -14.64
CA ASP A 125 -5.55 3.05 -14.50
C ASP A 125 -5.57 1.79 -13.63
N ALA A 126 -6.27 1.85 -12.50
CA ALA A 126 -6.44 0.71 -11.61
C ALA A 126 -7.25 -0.42 -12.28
N ASP A 127 -8.33 -0.08 -12.99
CA ASP A 127 -9.12 -1.06 -13.76
C ASP A 127 -8.29 -1.69 -14.90
N ALA A 128 -7.45 -0.91 -15.58
CA ALA A 128 -6.53 -1.43 -16.60
C ALA A 128 -5.49 -2.38 -15.98
N TRP A 129 -4.97 -2.03 -14.81
CA TRP A 129 -4.00 -2.85 -14.06
C TRP A 129 -4.62 -4.18 -13.62
N ALA A 130 -5.81 -4.13 -13.02
CA ALA A 130 -6.55 -5.34 -12.60
C ALA A 130 -6.85 -6.26 -13.78
N ARG A 131 -7.26 -5.68 -14.92
CA ARG A 131 -7.55 -6.43 -16.15
C ARG A 131 -6.32 -7.11 -16.73
N GLN A 132 -5.20 -6.42 -16.74
CA GLN A 132 -3.97 -6.92 -17.35
C GLN A 132 -3.26 -7.98 -16.49
N LEU A 133 -3.27 -7.84 -15.18
CA LEU A 133 -2.40 -8.60 -14.28
C LEU A 133 -3.12 -9.50 -13.27
N TYR A 134 -4.40 -9.22 -12.99
CA TYR A 134 -5.15 -9.87 -11.92
C TYR A 134 -6.50 -10.44 -12.39
N ASP A 135 -6.60 -10.84 -13.65
CA ASP A 135 -7.80 -11.47 -14.22
C ASP A 135 -9.07 -10.63 -14.00
N ASN A 136 -8.94 -9.31 -14.18
CA ASN A 136 -9.98 -8.32 -13.97
C ASN A 136 -10.59 -8.33 -12.56
N GLN A 137 -9.78 -8.68 -11.54
CA GLN A 137 -10.19 -8.69 -10.14
C GLN A 137 -9.26 -7.82 -9.29
N TYR A 138 -9.83 -7.20 -8.29
CA TYR A 138 -9.07 -6.57 -7.21
C TYR A 138 -8.89 -7.60 -6.09
N VAL A 139 -7.65 -7.99 -5.83
CA VAL A 139 -7.32 -9.05 -4.85
C VAL A 139 -7.82 -8.72 -3.45
N GLY A 140 -7.72 -7.46 -3.04
CA GLY A 140 -8.21 -7.02 -1.74
C GLY A 140 -9.72 -7.10 -1.62
N ASP A 141 -10.44 -6.67 -2.65
CA ASP A 141 -11.92 -6.75 -2.69
C ASP A 141 -12.39 -8.21 -2.69
N TYR A 142 -11.70 -9.07 -3.42
CA TYR A 142 -11.97 -10.50 -3.41
C TYR A 142 -11.80 -11.10 -2.00
N LEU A 143 -10.70 -10.80 -1.33
CA LEU A 143 -10.45 -11.29 0.03
C LEU A 143 -11.48 -10.75 1.05
N ALA A 144 -11.87 -9.48 0.93
CA ALA A 144 -12.88 -8.90 1.81
C ALA A 144 -14.25 -9.60 1.68
N LYS A 145 -14.68 -9.92 0.46
CA LYS A 145 -15.88 -10.74 0.21
C LYS A 145 -15.80 -12.14 0.81
N HIS A 146 -14.59 -12.65 1.00
CA HIS A 146 -14.34 -13.97 1.61
C HIS A 146 -14.05 -13.92 3.11
N GLY A 147 -14.39 -12.82 3.78
CA GLY A 147 -14.33 -12.72 5.24
C GLY A 147 -12.99 -12.29 5.82
N TYR A 148 -12.13 -11.66 5.03
CA TYR A 148 -10.87 -11.09 5.53
C TYR A 148 -10.97 -9.59 5.68
N VAL A 149 -10.49 -9.06 6.81
CA VAL A 149 -10.14 -7.63 6.88
C VAL A 149 -8.92 -7.41 6.00
N VAL A 150 -8.99 -6.44 5.09
CA VAL A 150 -7.88 -6.13 4.20
C VAL A 150 -7.42 -4.70 4.42
N PHE A 151 -6.13 -4.54 4.64
CA PHE A 151 -5.48 -3.24 4.73
C PHE A 151 -4.48 -3.08 3.60
N SER A 152 -4.47 -1.94 2.93
CA SER A 152 -3.48 -1.61 1.92
C SER A 152 -3.11 -0.14 1.97
N ALA A 153 -1.81 0.14 2.02
CA ALA A 153 -1.25 1.49 1.95
C ALA A 153 -0.20 1.56 0.83
N ASP A 154 0.03 2.77 0.34
CA ASP A 154 1.07 3.00 -0.66
C ASP A 154 2.47 2.82 -0.07
N ALA A 155 3.36 2.16 -0.81
CA ALA A 155 4.79 2.24 -0.55
C ALA A 155 5.30 3.67 -0.77
N PRO A 156 6.46 4.06 -0.20
CA PRO A 156 7.07 5.34 -0.51
C PRO A 156 7.22 5.51 -2.02
N MET A 157 6.89 6.68 -2.55
CA MET A 157 6.91 7.06 -3.97
C MET A 157 5.76 6.51 -4.83
N TRP A 158 4.89 5.66 -4.32
CA TRP A 158 3.70 5.19 -5.04
C TRP A 158 2.45 5.96 -4.65
N GLY A 159 1.48 5.99 -5.58
CA GLY A 159 0.14 6.51 -5.35
C GLY A 159 0.14 7.89 -4.69
N GLU A 160 -0.68 8.07 -3.66
CA GLU A 160 -0.78 9.35 -2.92
C GLU A 160 0.51 9.73 -2.16
N ARG A 161 1.41 8.78 -1.91
CA ARG A 161 2.71 9.07 -1.28
C ARG A 161 3.76 9.59 -2.25
N GLY A 162 3.48 9.66 -3.50
CA GLY A 162 4.40 10.10 -4.53
C GLY A 162 3.79 11.06 -5.53
N ARG A 163 2.53 10.88 -5.91
CA ARG A 163 1.86 11.75 -6.89
C ARG A 163 1.97 13.21 -6.48
N LYS A 164 2.36 14.04 -7.43
CA LYS A 164 2.38 15.49 -7.27
C LYS A 164 1.38 16.11 -8.24
N GLU A 165 0.56 16.99 -7.73
CA GLU A 165 -0.39 17.76 -8.53
C GLU A 165 0.32 18.50 -9.67
N GLY A 166 -0.25 18.44 -10.87
CA GLY A 166 0.30 19.09 -12.07
C GLY A 166 1.50 18.41 -12.73
N VAL A 167 1.93 17.26 -12.25
CA VAL A 167 2.99 16.47 -12.91
C VAL A 167 2.35 15.46 -13.85
N ASP A 168 2.75 15.53 -15.13
CA ASP A 168 2.38 14.56 -16.15
C ASP A 168 2.76 13.12 -15.69
N ARG A 169 1.82 12.19 -15.81
CA ARG A 169 1.97 10.80 -15.41
C ARG A 169 3.25 10.14 -15.96
N ASN A 170 3.52 10.34 -17.24
CA ASN A 170 4.70 9.73 -17.88
C ASN A 170 6.02 10.30 -17.34
N LYS A 171 6.03 11.60 -17.01
CA LYS A 171 7.18 12.24 -16.38
C LYS A 171 7.33 11.85 -14.91
N TYR A 172 6.21 11.63 -14.23
CA TYR A 172 6.21 11.20 -12.84
C TYR A 172 6.91 9.84 -12.66
N ASP A 173 6.53 8.85 -13.44
CA ASP A 173 7.12 7.51 -13.36
C ASP A 173 8.63 7.54 -13.67
N LEU A 174 9.05 8.35 -14.62
CA LEU A 174 10.47 8.53 -14.96
C LEU A 174 11.24 9.21 -13.83
N ILE A 175 10.70 10.29 -13.26
CA ILE A 175 11.35 11.03 -12.16
C ILE A 175 11.44 10.16 -10.92
N ALA A 176 10.35 9.52 -10.54
CA ALA A 176 10.31 8.67 -9.35
C ALA A 176 11.23 7.44 -9.50
N GLY A 177 11.26 6.82 -10.67
CA GLY A 177 12.19 5.74 -11.00
C GLY A 177 13.65 6.15 -10.84
N ASN A 178 14.02 7.33 -11.33
CA ASN A 178 15.39 7.87 -11.21
C ASN A 178 15.76 8.25 -9.77
N MET A 179 14.80 8.61 -8.92
CA MET A 179 15.06 8.95 -7.51
C MET A 179 15.23 7.72 -6.62
N MET A 180 14.85 6.54 -7.09
CA MET A 180 14.96 5.29 -6.33
C MET A 180 16.18 4.45 -6.69
N MET A 181 16.92 4.81 -7.75
CA MET A 181 18.19 4.21 -8.12
C MET A 181 19.36 4.93 -7.47
#